data_1174bbf105009e1b83da54cb53d07456
#
_entry.id   1174bbf105009e1b83da54cb53d07456
#
_cell.length_a   1.000
_cell.length_b   1.000
_cell.length_c   1.000
_cell.angle_alpha   90.00
_cell.angle_beta   90.00
_cell.angle_gamma   90.00
#
_symmetry.space_group_name_H-M   'P 1'
#
loop_
_entity.id
_entity.type
_entity.pdbx_description
1 polymer ?
#
loop_
_entity_poly.entity_id
_entity_poly.type
_entity_poly.pdbx_seq_one_letter_code
_entity_poly.pdbx_strand_id
1 'polypeptide(L)'
;QNYRNYFDKQTGFMRGKLSATEWRTPFSPFVSRHMKDDFTEGNAWQYTWLVPQDVEGLIALQGGDQPFTQKLDSLFIAKGDMGSEASPDISGLIGQYAHGNEPSHHIAYLYAYAGQPWKTAEKVRYIMDNFYTTKPDGIIGNEDVGQMSAWYVLSAVGIYEVNPANGTFVFGSPAINEAIVRLPKGKQFHIVVKNNSAKHIYIGAISLNGKPYTHDFIRYSDIMSGGSLTIYMTDKPGNFGTLPADRPHSVF
;
A
#
# COMPACT_ATOMS: atom_id res chain seq x y z
N GLN A 1 16.69 -2.43 11.52
CA GLN A 1 15.49 -2.64 12.40
C GLN A 1 15.32 -1.52 13.45
N ASN A 2 15.90 -0.33 13.23
CA ASN A 2 15.83 0.76 14.22
C ASN A 2 14.42 1.33 14.45
N TYR A 3 13.49 1.14 13.53
CA TYR A 3 12.09 1.55 13.68
C TYR A 3 11.46 1.02 14.97
N ARG A 4 11.90 -0.15 15.47
CA ARG A 4 11.41 -0.76 16.73
C ARG A 4 11.67 0.12 17.95
N ASN A 5 12.71 0.95 17.92
CA ASN A 5 13.05 1.89 18.99
C ASN A 5 12.06 3.05 19.11
N TYR A 6 11.33 3.35 18.03
CA TYR A 6 10.38 4.45 17.94
C TYR A 6 8.93 4.01 18.12
N PHE A 7 8.66 2.71 18.20
CA PHE A 7 7.31 2.21 18.44
C PHE A 7 6.97 2.23 19.92
N ASP A 8 5.99 3.05 20.28
CA ASP A 8 5.44 3.11 21.63
C ASP A 8 4.28 2.11 21.78
N LYS A 9 4.52 1.04 22.52
CA LYS A 9 3.52 -0.02 22.75
C LYS A 9 2.28 0.47 23.49
N GLN A 10 2.41 1.54 24.30
CA GLN A 10 1.29 2.09 25.07
C GLN A 10 0.30 2.81 24.17
N THR A 11 0.79 3.57 23.19
CA THR A 11 -0.05 4.32 22.26
C THR A 11 -0.33 3.58 20.96
N GLY A 12 0.51 2.60 20.60
CA GLY A 12 0.43 1.87 19.33
C GLY A 12 0.87 2.70 18.11
N PHE A 13 1.73 3.70 18.32
CA PHE A 13 2.25 4.57 17.28
C PHE A 13 3.78 4.68 17.29
N MET A 14 4.34 5.00 16.12
CA MET A 14 5.70 5.54 16.07
C MET A 14 5.70 6.94 16.69
N ARG A 15 6.71 7.25 17.52
CA ARG A 15 6.83 8.53 18.22
C ARG A 15 8.27 9.02 18.27
N GLY A 16 8.44 10.34 18.37
CA GLY A 16 9.72 10.96 18.67
C GLY A 16 10.20 10.66 20.09
N LYS A 17 11.50 10.55 20.23
CA LYS A 17 12.20 10.33 21.52
C LYS A 17 13.16 11.46 21.80
N LEU A 18 13.28 11.83 23.09
CA LEU A 18 14.29 12.73 23.62
C LEU A 18 15.56 11.98 24.04
N SER A 19 15.41 10.72 24.44
CA SER A 19 16.50 9.83 24.81
C SER A 19 16.10 8.35 24.58
N ALA A 20 16.98 7.42 24.91
CA ALA A 20 16.68 5.99 24.81
C ALA A 20 15.43 5.56 25.61
N THR A 21 15.12 6.26 26.69
CA THR A 21 14.04 5.91 27.63
C THR A 21 12.92 6.94 27.71
N GLU A 22 13.07 8.11 27.07
CA GLU A 22 12.16 9.24 27.23
C GLU A 22 11.44 9.58 25.92
N TRP A 23 10.12 9.51 25.93
CA TRP A 23 9.27 9.92 24.81
C TRP A 23 9.06 11.43 24.82
N ARG A 24 9.01 12.04 23.63
CA ARG A 24 8.60 13.43 23.51
C ARG A 24 7.14 13.60 23.95
N THR A 25 6.86 14.62 24.73
CA THR A 25 5.53 15.00 25.23
C THR A 25 5.29 16.50 25.06
N PRO A 26 4.04 16.96 24.88
CA PRO A 26 2.81 16.17 24.72
C PRO A 26 2.75 15.41 23.40
N PHE A 27 1.97 14.34 23.33
CA PHE A 27 1.78 13.54 22.12
C PHE A 27 0.30 13.52 21.73
N SER A 28 0.03 13.78 20.46
CA SER A 28 -1.24 13.51 19.78
C SER A 28 -0.95 12.81 18.46
N PRO A 29 -1.61 11.70 18.13
CA PRO A 29 -1.36 11.02 16.87
C PRO A 29 -1.89 11.77 15.64
N PHE A 30 -2.66 12.85 15.83
CA PHE A 30 -3.26 13.66 14.78
C PHE A 30 -2.48 14.93 14.46
N VAL A 31 -1.84 15.54 15.46
CA VAL A 31 -1.15 16.82 15.28
C VAL A 31 0.02 16.64 14.30
N SER A 32 0.13 17.60 13.38
CA SER A 32 1.25 17.75 12.46
C SER A 32 1.70 19.22 12.46
N ARG A 33 3.00 19.44 12.46
CA ARG A 33 3.62 20.75 12.24
C ARG A 33 4.70 20.58 11.19
N HIS A 34 4.41 21.06 9.99
CA HIS A 34 5.26 20.87 8.83
C HIS A 34 6.72 21.18 9.12
N MET A 35 7.60 20.18 9.00
CA MET A 35 9.05 20.23 9.24
C MET A 35 9.47 20.73 10.65
N LYS A 36 8.56 20.74 11.63
CA LYS A 36 8.81 21.31 12.97
C LYS A 36 8.56 20.34 14.13
N ASP A 37 8.04 19.15 13.88
CA ASP A 37 7.80 18.14 14.90
C ASP A 37 8.50 16.81 14.62
N ASP A 38 7.97 15.69 15.13
CA ASP A 38 8.60 14.37 14.99
C ASP A 38 8.47 13.79 13.59
N PHE A 39 7.59 14.34 12.75
CA PHE A 39 7.27 13.86 11.40
C PHE A 39 7.43 15.00 10.41
N THR A 40 8.09 14.74 9.29
CA THR A 40 8.44 15.80 8.33
C THR A 40 7.20 16.36 7.63
N GLU A 41 6.36 15.50 7.09
CA GLU A 41 5.22 15.88 6.22
C GLU A 41 3.95 15.12 6.57
N GLY A 42 3.75 14.80 7.83
CA GLY A 42 2.62 14.01 8.26
C GLY A 42 2.41 14.04 9.75
N ASN A 43 1.69 13.05 10.24
CA ASN A 43 1.48 12.79 11.65
C ASN A 43 1.72 11.32 11.99
N ALA A 44 1.50 10.93 13.25
CA ALA A 44 1.75 9.56 13.67
C ALA A 44 0.88 8.51 12.94
N TRP A 45 -0.33 8.90 12.49
CA TRP A 45 -1.19 8.00 11.73
C TRP A 45 -0.56 7.58 10.39
N GLN A 46 0.04 8.51 9.63
CA GLN A 46 0.70 8.21 8.36
C GLN A 46 2.04 7.51 8.59
N TYR A 47 2.87 8.03 9.50
CA TYR A 47 4.25 7.57 9.65
C TYR A 47 4.40 6.23 10.40
N THR A 48 3.38 5.79 11.16
CA THR A 48 3.42 4.48 11.82
C THR A 48 3.60 3.32 10.84
N TRP A 49 3.16 3.47 9.60
CA TRP A 49 3.22 2.43 8.56
C TRP A 49 4.48 2.50 7.69
N LEU A 50 5.31 3.54 7.84
CA LEU A 50 6.49 3.75 7.01
C LEU A 50 7.64 2.78 7.38
N VAL A 51 7.36 1.50 7.26
CA VAL A 51 8.28 0.38 7.45
C VAL A 51 8.17 -0.60 6.27
N PRO A 52 8.30 -0.12 5.02
CA PRO A 52 8.11 -0.97 3.84
C PRO A 52 9.15 -2.09 3.75
N GLN A 53 10.31 -1.91 4.36
CA GLN A 53 11.40 -2.88 4.36
C GLN A 53 11.13 -4.10 5.28
N ASP A 54 10.24 -3.99 6.28
CA ASP A 54 9.99 -5.06 7.26
C ASP A 54 8.53 -5.05 7.74
N VAL A 55 7.61 -5.31 6.80
CA VAL A 55 6.17 -5.29 7.08
C VAL A 55 5.79 -6.40 8.07
N GLU A 56 6.37 -7.60 7.94
CA GLU A 56 6.13 -8.70 8.89
C GLU A 56 6.62 -8.35 10.30
N GLY A 57 7.75 -7.67 10.40
CA GLY A 57 8.24 -7.14 11.67
C GLY A 57 7.32 -6.07 12.27
N LEU A 58 6.70 -5.23 11.44
CA LEU A 58 5.70 -4.26 11.88
C LEU A 58 4.41 -4.95 12.34
N ILE A 59 3.95 -5.99 11.63
CA ILE A 59 2.81 -6.83 12.02
C ILE A 59 3.07 -7.46 13.39
N ALA A 60 4.24 -8.08 13.58
CA ALA A 60 4.63 -8.68 14.86
C ALA A 60 4.71 -7.65 15.99
N LEU A 61 5.22 -6.45 15.69
CA LEU A 61 5.34 -5.35 16.65
C LEU A 61 3.98 -4.85 17.14
N GLN A 62 2.97 -4.86 16.28
CA GLN A 62 1.59 -4.49 16.58
C GLN A 62 0.75 -5.63 17.18
N GLY A 63 1.32 -6.83 17.37
CA GLY A 63 0.66 -7.95 18.04
C GLY A 63 0.05 -9.01 17.10
N GLY A 64 0.43 -9.02 15.82
CA GLY A 64 0.00 -10.00 14.83
C GLY A 64 -1.05 -9.47 13.84
N ASP A 65 -1.50 -10.34 12.94
CA ASP A 65 -2.36 -10.01 11.79
C ASP A 65 -3.63 -9.25 12.19
N GLN A 66 -4.34 -9.73 13.21
CA GLN A 66 -5.63 -9.14 13.59
C GLN A 66 -5.49 -7.75 14.22
N PRO A 67 -4.66 -7.50 15.24
CA PRO A 67 -4.45 -6.14 15.76
C PRO A 67 -3.91 -5.19 14.70
N PHE A 68 -2.99 -5.66 13.84
CA PHE A 68 -2.45 -4.88 12.73
C PHE A 68 -3.54 -4.41 11.77
N THR A 69 -4.39 -5.34 11.29
CA THR A 69 -5.46 -4.99 10.34
C THR A 69 -6.55 -4.13 10.97
N GLN A 70 -6.87 -4.32 12.24
CA GLN A 70 -7.80 -3.44 12.98
C GLN A 70 -7.25 -2.02 13.11
N LYS A 71 -5.96 -1.87 13.39
CA LYS A 71 -5.30 -0.56 13.44
C LYS A 71 -5.26 0.08 12.05
N LEU A 72 -5.00 -0.72 11.01
CA LEU A 72 -5.01 -0.25 9.62
C LEU A 72 -6.42 0.15 9.17
N ASP A 73 -7.45 -0.59 9.54
CA ASP A 73 -8.85 -0.19 9.32
C ASP A 73 -9.15 1.17 10.00
N SER A 74 -8.63 1.36 11.22
CA SER A 74 -8.80 2.61 11.97
C SER A 74 -8.17 3.81 11.26
N LEU A 75 -7.04 3.65 10.58
CA LEU A 75 -6.42 4.72 9.79
C LEU A 75 -7.40 5.29 8.74
N PHE A 76 -8.15 4.43 8.06
CA PHE A 76 -9.07 4.83 6.99
C PHE A 76 -10.38 5.45 7.47
N ILE A 77 -10.63 5.49 8.78
CA ILE A 77 -11.85 6.09 9.37
C ILE A 77 -11.57 7.12 10.46
N ALA A 78 -10.34 7.18 10.98
CA ALA A 78 -9.96 8.08 12.08
C ALA A 78 -10.16 9.54 11.71
N LYS A 79 -10.73 10.31 12.64
CA LYS A 79 -10.94 11.76 12.53
C LYS A 79 -10.30 12.45 13.72
N GLY A 80 -9.61 13.56 13.47
CA GLY A 80 -8.99 14.35 14.51
C GLY A 80 -8.46 15.66 13.94
N ASP A 81 -8.15 16.58 14.83
CA ASP A 81 -7.59 17.87 14.48
C ASP A 81 -6.08 17.74 14.27
N MET A 82 -5.63 18.12 13.09
CA MET A 82 -4.22 18.11 12.72
C MET A 82 -3.47 19.38 13.16
N GLY A 83 -4.21 20.39 13.63
CA GLY A 83 -3.67 21.69 14.01
C GLY A 83 -3.50 22.68 12.84
N SER A 84 -3.33 23.95 13.17
CA SER A 84 -3.24 25.04 12.18
C SER A 84 -1.92 25.07 11.40
N GLU A 85 -0.89 24.37 11.85
CA GLU A 85 0.42 24.25 11.19
C GLU A 85 0.59 22.92 10.45
N ALA A 86 -0.51 22.17 10.20
CA ALA A 86 -0.46 20.89 9.52
C ALA A 86 0.26 20.98 8.17
N SER A 87 0.99 19.93 7.81
CA SER A 87 1.67 19.87 6.52
C SER A 87 0.66 20.00 5.38
N PRO A 88 0.90 20.88 4.39
CA PRO A 88 0.07 20.97 3.19
C PRO A 88 0.08 19.70 2.35
N ASP A 89 1.08 18.84 2.54
CA ASP A 89 1.22 17.57 1.82
C ASP A 89 0.21 16.52 2.31
N ILE A 90 -0.38 16.71 3.50
CA ILE A 90 -1.47 15.85 4.00
C ILE A 90 -2.75 16.17 3.22
N SER A 91 -2.88 15.57 2.04
CA SER A 91 -4.01 15.77 1.12
C SER A 91 -4.57 14.42 0.64
N GLY A 92 -5.73 14.43 -0.04
CA GLY A 92 -6.36 13.18 -0.50
C GLY A 92 -6.71 12.24 0.65
N LEU A 93 -7.40 12.76 1.67
CA LEU A 93 -7.66 12.04 2.91
C LEU A 93 -8.80 11.02 2.79
N ILE A 94 -8.54 9.80 3.30
CA ILE A 94 -9.53 8.80 3.67
C ILE A 94 -9.29 8.49 5.15
N GLY A 95 -10.07 9.09 6.06
CA GLY A 95 -9.70 9.13 7.48
C GLY A 95 -8.39 9.90 7.69
N GLN A 96 -7.36 9.20 8.15
CA GLN A 96 -5.99 9.75 8.27
C GLN A 96 -5.03 9.17 7.20
N TYR A 97 -5.48 8.31 6.30
CA TYR A 97 -4.71 7.95 5.12
C TYR A 97 -4.64 9.15 4.17
N ALA A 98 -3.45 9.60 3.82
CA ALA A 98 -3.23 10.79 3.00
C ALA A 98 -2.59 10.40 1.66
N HIS A 99 -3.42 10.16 0.63
CA HIS A 99 -2.93 9.68 -0.65
C HIS A 99 -2.02 10.67 -1.37
N GLY A 100 -2.22 11.96 -1.15
CA GLY A 100 -1.44 13.03 -1.79
C GLY A 100 0.01 13.11 -1.31
N ASN A 101 0.47 12.22 -0.43
CA ASN A 101 1.86 12.21 0.05
C ASN A 101 2.44 10.78 0.07
N GLU A 102 3.69 10.61 -0.34
CA GLU A 102 4.37 9.34 -0.58
C GLU A 102 4.46 8.42 0.64
N PRO A 103 4.60 8.90 1.88
CA PRO A 103 4.58 8.01 3.05
C PRO A 103 3.35 7.11 3.13
N SER A 104 2.26 7.47 2.44
CA SER A 104 1.02 6.70 2.43
C SER A 104 0.89 5.70 1.27
N HIS A 105 1.66 5.84 0.19
CA HIS A 105 1.41 5.13 -1.07
C HIS A 105 1.41 3.60 -0.97
N HIS A 106 2.25 3.03 -0.11
CA HIS A 106 2.32 1.58 0.11
C HIS A 106 1.26 1.06 1.08
N ILE A 107 0.62 1.94 1.88
CA ILE A 107 -0.20 1.54 3.04
C ILE A 107 -1.42 0.70 2.62
N ALA A 108 -2.09 1.06 1.51
CA ALA A 108 -3.25 0.32 1.01
C ALA A 108 -2.93 -1.15 0.65
N TYR A 109 -1.66 -1.46 0.37
CA TYR A 109 -1.17 -2.79 0.04
C TYR A 109 -0.76 -3.64 1.25
N LEU A 110 -0.69 -3.05 2.45
CA LEU A 110 -0.24 -3.75 3.66
C LEU A 110 -1.21 -4.85 4.12
N TYR A 111 -2.48 -4.78 3.75
CA TYR A 111 -3.45 -5.83 4.06
C TYR A 111 -3.09 -7.19 3.46
N ALA A 112 -2.42 -7.20 2.30
CA ALA A 112 -1.95 -8.42 1.64
C ALA A 112 -0.99 -9.22 2.53
N TYR A 113 -0.08 -8.55 3.24
CA TYR A 113 0.86 -9.17 4.17
C TYR A 113 0.18 -9.82 5.38
N ALA A 114 -0.99 -9.31 5.77
CA ALA A 114 -1.80 -9.84 6.86
C ALA A 114 -2.93 -10.80 6.38
N GLY A 115 -2.87 -11.25 5.12
CA GLY A 115 -3.80 -12.23 4.54
C GLY A 115 -5.22 -11.70 4.28
N GLN A 116 -5.36 -10.39 4.07
CA GLN A 116 -6.63 -9.74 3.72
C GLN A 116 -6.53 -8.98 2.38
N PRO A 117 -6.11 -9.62 1.26
CA PRO A 117 -5.90 -8.96 -0.03
C PRO A 117 -7.16 -8.29 -0.59
N TRP A 118 -8.34 -8.74 -0.20
CA TRP A 118 -9.59 -8.10 -0.61
C TRP A 118 -9.71 -6.66 -0.11
N LYS A 119 -9.19 -6.34 1.09
CA LYS A 119 -9.16 -4.96 1.60
C LYS A 119 -8.17 -4.10 0.82
N THR A 120 -7.04 -4.65 0.39
CA THR A 120 -6.15 -3.98 -0.58
C THR A 120 -6.93 -3.62 -1.84
N ALA A 121 -7.65 -4.58 -2.44
CA ALA A 121 -8.44 -4.35 -3.64
C ALA A 121 -9.47 -3.23 -3.47
N GLU A 122 -10.22 -3.22 -2.36
CA GLU A 122 -11.19 -2.17 -2.03
C GLU A 122 -10.55 -0.79 -1.93
N LYS A 123 -9.44 -0.67 -1.19
CA LYS A 123 -8.77 0.62 -0.98
C LYS A 123 -8.12 1.14 -2.26
N VAL A 124 -7.40 0.28 -2.97
CA VAL A 124 -6.71 0.65 -4.22
C VAL A 124 -7.72 1.09 -5.29
N ARG A 125 -8.81 0.34 -5.46
CA ARG A 125 -9.85 0.71 -6.42
C ARG A 125 -10.52 2.03 -6.02
N TYR A 126 -10.88 2.20 -4.75
CA TYR A 126 -11.46 3.46 -4.26
C TYR A 126 -10.55 4.65 -4.53
N ILE A 127 -9.25 4.52 -4.27
CA ILE A 127 -8.27 5.60 -4.50
C ILE A 127 -8.20 5.94 -6.00
N MET A 128 -8.06 4.95 -6.88
CA MET A 128 -8.01 5.19 -8.32
C MET A 128 -9.27 5.87 -8.85
N ASP A 129 -10.44 5.44 -8.38
CA ASP A 129 -11.73 5.93 -8.89
C ASP A 129 -12.09 7.33 -8.36
N ASN A 130 -11.53 7.77 -7.21
CA ASN A 130 -11.93 9.02 -6.56
C ASN A 130 -10.86 10.10 -6.53
N PHE A 131 -9.57 9.74 -6.66
CA PHE A 131 -8.47 10.70 -6.52
C PHE A 131 -7.72 10.98 -7.82
N TYR A 132 -8.12 10.31 -8.89
CA TYR A 132 -7.57 10.54 -10.23
C TYR A 132 -8.70 10.80 -11.21
N THR A 133 -8.56 11.83 -12.02
CA THR A 133 -9.54 12.21 -13.03
C THR A 133 -8.85 12.57 -14.35
N THR A 134 -9.64 12.72 -15.42
CA THR A 134 -9.14 13.15 -16.74
C THR A 134 -9.03 14.66 -16.90
N LYS A 135 -9.23 15.44 -15.83
CA LYS A 135 -9.13 16.91 -15.84
C LYS A 135 -7.68 17.37 -15.68
N PRO A 136 -7.37 18.63 -16.04
CA PRO A 136 -6.02 19.18 -15.84
C PRO A 136 -5.54 19.18 -14.39
N ASP A 137 -6.46 19.29 -13.42
CA ASP A 137 -6.26 19.20 -11.98
C ASP A 137 -6.62 17.80 -11.44
N GLY A 138 -6.42 16.78 -12.24
CA GLY A 138 -6.94 15.44 -12.04
C GLY A 138 -6.16 14.55 -11.07
N ILE A 139 -5.09 15.05 -10.45
CA ILE A 139 -4.30 14.33 -9.44
C ILE A 139 -4.50 15.02 -8.10
N ILE A 140 -4.83 14.25 -7.05
CA ILE A 140 -4.95 14.80 -5.71
C ILE A 140 -3.54 15.07 -5.12
N GLY A 141 -3.30 16.27 -4.60
CA GLY A 141 -1.99 16.69 -4.10
C GLY A 141 -1.00 17.05 -5.22
N ASN A 142 0.28 17.03 -4.89
CA ASN A 142 1.37 17.27 -5.84
C ASN A 142 1.66 16.03 -6.67
N GLU A 143 2.15 16.21 -7.89
CA GLU A 143 2.51 15.08 -8.77
C GLU A 143 3.85 14.41 -8.36
N ASP A 144 4.75 15.21 -7.79
CA ASP A 144 6.04 14.82 -7.21
C ASP A 144 6.92 14.00 -8.16
N VAL A 145 7.22 14.66 -9.29
CA VAL A 145 8.20 14.18 -10.29
C VAL A 145 7.84 12.80 -10.85
N GLY A 146 6.55 12.50 -10.99
CA GLY A 146 6.05 11.25 -11.58
C GLY A 146 5.59 10.21 -10.56
N GLN A 147 5.75 10.43 -9.25
CA GLN A 147 5.40 9.45 -8.23
C GLN A 147 3.90 9.15 -8.19
N MET A 148 3.04 10.16 -8.28
CA MET A 148 1.59 9.98 -8.27
C MET A 148 1.10 9.26 -9.53
N SER A 149 1.62 9.64 -10.70
CA SER A 149 1.32 8.97 -11.97
C SER A 149 1.82 7.53 -11.97
N ALA A 150 3.02 7.27 -11.46
CA ALA A 150 3.59 5.92 -11.35
C ALA A 150 2.74 5.03 -10.44
N TRP A 151 2.28 5.55 -9.30
CA TRP A 151 1.37 4.82 -8.42
C TRP A 151 0.09 4.40 -9.15
N TYR A 152 -0.54 5.36 -9.88
CA TYR A 152 -1.76 5.09 -10.63
C TYR A 152 -1.53 4.04 -11.73
N VAL A 153 -0.47 4.18 -12.52
CA VAL A 153 -0.16 3.26 -13.63
C VAL A 153 0.09 1.85 -13.11
N LEU A 154 0.92 1.68 -12.08
CA LEU A 154 1.20 0.37 -11.49
C LEU A 154 -0.06 -0.24 -10.85
N SER A 155 -0.83 0.55 -10.10
CA SER A 155 -2.08 0.10 -9.48
C SER A 155 -3.13 -0.27 -10.54
N ALA A 156 -3.24 0.49 -11.64
CA ALA A 156 -4.14 0.19 -12.74
C ALA A 156 -3.74 -1.09 -13.49
N VAL A 157 -2.45 -1.39 -13.59
CA VAL A 157 -1.95 -2.69 -14.10
C VAL A 157 -2.24 -3.81 -13.11
N GLY A 158 -2.43 -3.50 -11.84
CA GLY A 158 -2.79 -4.44 -10.77
C GLY A 158 -1.65 -4.89 -9.89
N ILE A 159 -0.52 -4.19 -9.90
CA ILE A 159 0.67 -4.51 -9.10
C ILE A 159 1.24 -3.25 -8.45
N TYR A 160 1.89 -3.40 -7.29
CA TYR A 160 2.62 -2.31 -6.64
C TYR A 160 3.79 -2.83 -5.82
N GLU A 161 4.90 -2.13 -5.84
CA GLU A 161 6.12 -2.49 -5.12
C GLU A 161 6.16 -1.82 -3.74
N VAL A 162 5.71 -2.55 -2.70
CA VAL A 162 5.71 -2.04 -1.31
C VAL A 162 7.13 -1.77 -0.81
N ASN A 163 8.04 -2.68 -1.11
CA ASN A 163 9.46 -2.52 -0.84
C ASN A 163 10.25 -2.50 -2.15
N PRO A 164 10.68 -1.32 -2.64
CA PRO A 164 11.35 -1.19 -3.93
C PRO A 164 12.73 -1.86 -4.00
N ALA A 165 13.26 -2.36 -2.88
CA ALA A 165 14.56 -3.01 -2.83
C ALA A 165 14.50 -4.54 -2.97
N ASN A 166 13.32 -5.18 -2.93
CA ASN A 166 13.20 -6.64 -2.92
C ASN A 166 12.69 -7.26 -4.24
N GLY A 167 12.28 -6.42 -5.19
CA GLY A 167 11.76 -6.88 -6.48
C GLY A 167 10.48 -7.71 -6.38
N THR A 168 9.65 -7.44 -5.37
CA THR A 168 8.36 -8.10 -5.15
C THR A 168 7.23 -7.12 -5.38
N PHE A 169 6.35 -7.42 -6.34
CA PHE A 169 5.15 -6.64 -6.62
C PHE A 169 3.93 -7.33 -6.01
N VAL A 170 3.24 -6.64 -5.13
CA VAL A 170 2.00 -7.10 -4.48
C VAL A 170 0.84 -6.88 -5.43
N PHE A 171 -0.09 -7.82 -5.51
CA PHE A 171 -1.30 -7.64 -6.30
C PHE A 171 -2.29 -6.71 -5.60
N GLY A 172 -2.98 -5.89 -6.42
CA GLY A 172 -4.04 -4.99 -5.98
C GLY A 172 -5.35 -5.31 -6.67
N SER A 173 -5.96 -4.30 -7.31
CA SER A 173 -7.18 -4.45 -8.11
C SER A 173 -6.99 -3.78 -9.47
N PRO A 174 -6.64 -4.51 -10.53
CA PRO A 174 -6.38 -3.92 -11.84
C PRO A 174 -7.60 -3.16 -12.37
N ALA A 175 -7.37 -2.00 -12.99
CA ALA A 175 -8.41 -1.16 -13.61
C ALA A 175 -8.44 -1.28 -15.12
N ILE A 176 -7.46 -1.97 -15.73
CA ILE A 176 -7.35 -2.20 -17.17
C ILE A 176 -7.57 -3.68 -17.50
N ASN A 177 -7.93 -3.98 -18.75
CA ASN A 177 -8.17 -5.36 -19.20
C ASN A 177 -6.93 -6.04 -19.76
N GLU A 178 -5.94 -5.26 -20.19
CA GLU A 178 -4.75 -5.77 -20.82
C GLU A 178 -3.57 -4.79 -20.67
N ALA A 179 -2.37 -5.35 -20.43
CA ALA A 179 -1.12 -4.62 -20.50
C ALA A 179 -0.02 -5.48 -21.12
N ILE A 180 0.88 -4.88 -21.88
CA ILE A 180 2.07 -5.53 -22.42
C ILE A 180 3.31 -4.79 -21.94
N VAL A 181 4.11 -5.44 -21.12
CA VAL A 181 5.42 -4.96 -20.70
C VAL A 181 6.44 -5.42 -21.74
N ARG A 182 7.02 -4.48 -22.47
CA ARG A 182 8.09 -4.76 -23.43
C ARG A 182 9.42 -4.86 -22.70
N LEU A 183 10.11 -5.96 -22.88
CA LEU A 183 11.33 -6.31 -22.18
C LEU A 183 12.54 -6.30 -23.13
N PRO A 184 13.77 -6.24 -22.59
CA PRO A 184 14.97 -6.35 -23.40
C PRO A 184 14.98 -7.61 -24.27
N LYS A 185 15.71 -7.55 -25.40
CA LYS A 185 15.86 -8.65 -26.36
C LYS A 185 14.53 -9.09 -27.01
N GLY A 186 13.56 -8.18 -27.11
CA GLY A 186 12.28 -8.45 -27.78
C GLY A 186 11.31 -9.34 -26.99
N LYS A 187 11.61 -9.67 -25.73
CA LYS A 187 10.68 -10.38 -24.86
C LYS A 187 9.49 -9.49 -24.51
N GLN A 188 8.40 -10.11 -24.09
CA GLN A 188 7.20 -9.44 -23.59
C GLN A 188 6.66 -10.19 -22.38
N PHE A 189 6.08 -9.45 -21.44
CA PHE A 189 5.25 -9.98 -20.38
C PHE A 189 3.83 -9.44 -20.56
N HIS A 190 2.88 -10.34 -20.79
CA HIS A 190 1.51 -10.00 -21.17
C HIS A 190 0.59 -10.22 -19.98
N ILE A 191 -0.06 -9.17 -19.51
CA ILE A 191 -1.03 -9.19 -18.41
C ILE A 191 -2.43 -9.10 -19.03
N VAL A 192 -3.29 -10.06 -18.72
CA VAL A 192 -4.68 -10.11 -19.19
C VAL A 192 -5.60 -10.21 -17.97
N VAL A 193 -6.59 -9.32 -17.89
CA VAL A 193 -7.56 -9.30 -16.79
C VAL A 193 -8.92 -9.70 -17.32
N LYS A 194 -9.45 -10.79 -16.82
CA LYS A 194 -10.76 -11.34 -17.18
C LYS A 194 -11.84 -10.92 -16.19
N ASN A 195 -13.04 -10.65 -16.69
CA ASN A 195 -14.21 -10.23 -15.91
C ASN A 195 -14.03 -8.91 -15.14
N ASN A 196 -13.09 -8.05 -15.54
CA ASN A 196 -12.87 -6.77 -14.88
C ASN A 196 -14.06 -5.82 -15.09
N SER A 197 -14.53 -5.20 -14.03
CA SER A 197 -15.61 -4.21 -14.07
C SER A 197 -15.64 -3.38 -12.79
N ALA A 198 -16.50 -2.36 -12.71
CA ALA A 198 -16.71 -1.59 -11.48
C ALA A 198 -17.21 -2.43 -10.29
N LYS A 199 -17.78 -3.62 -10.53
CA LYS A 199 -18.24 -4.55 -9.49
C LYS A 199 -17.26 -5.69 -9.21
N HIS A 200 -16.53 -6.13 -10.24
CA HIS A 200 -15.55 -7.22 -10.11
C HIS A 200 -14.18 -6.63 -9.80
N ILE A 201 -13.96 -6.32 -8.53
CA ILE A 201 -12.74 -5.67 -8.03
C ILE A 201 -11.80 -6.60 -7.27
N TYR A 202 -12.26 -7.82 -6.96
CA TYR A 202 -11.46 -8.81 -6.21
C TYR A 202 -10.81 -9.81 -7.13
N ILE A 203 -9.60 -10.24 -6.79
CA ILE A 203 -8.93 -11.33 -7.49
C ILE A 203 -9.51 -12.65 -6.97
N GLY A 204 -10.10 -13.44 -7.88
CA GLY A 204 -10.56 -14.77 -7.59
C GLY A 204 -9.52 -15.87 -7.85
N ALA A 205 -8.72 -15.69 -8.91
CA ALA A 205 -7.65 -16.60 -9.28
C ALA A 205 -6.61 -15.90 -10.17
N ILE A 206 -5.40 -16.44 -10.19
CA ILE A 206 -4.34 -16.03 -11.11
C ILE A 206 -3.76 -17.27 -11.82
N SER A 207 -3.38 -17.10 -13.07
CA SER A 207 -2.58 -18.05 -13.83
C SER A 207 -1.31 -17.38 -14.36
N LEU A 208 -0.15 -17.94 -14.06
CA LEU A 208 1.15 -17.52 -14.59
C LEU A 208 1.62 -18.54 -15.62
N ASN A 209 1.81 -18.11 -16.85
CA ASN A 209 2.22 -18.99 -17.98
C ASN A 209 1.31 -20.23 -18.13
N GLY A 210 -0.01 -20.04 -17.97
CA GLY A 210 -1.01 -21.11 -18.09
C GLY A 210 -1.12 -22.04 -16.88
N LYS A 211 -0.34 -21.84 -15.81
CA LYS A 211 -0.40 -22.64 -14.58
C LYS A 211 -1.07 -21.87 -13.46
N PRO A 212 -1.85 -22.51 -12.58
CA PRO A 212 -2.38 -21.87 -11.38
C PRO A 212 -1.28 -21.20 -10.56
N TYR A 213 -1.57 -20.00 -10.08
CA TYR A 213 -0.64 -19.19 -9.28
C TYR A 213 -1.39 -18.64 -8.06
N THR A 214 -0.98 -19.02 -6.85
CA THR A 214 -1.73 -18.78 -5.62
C THR A 214 -1.20 -17.58 -4.81
N HIS A 215 0.06 -17.18 -5.08
CA HIS A 215 0.69 -16.08 -4.34
C HIS A 215 0.05 -14.73 -4.65
N ASP A 216 -0.13 -13.92 -3.62
CA ASP A 216 -0.63 -12.53 -3.74
C ASP A 216 0.49 -11.53 -4.08
N PHE A 217 1.49 -11.98 -4.78
CA PHE A 217 2.60 -11.18 -5.30
C PHE A 217 3.21 -11.84 -6.54
N ILE A 218 3.96 -11.05 -7.31
CA ILE A 218 4.80 -11.54 -8.41
C ILE A 218 6.21 -10.98 -8.27
N ARG A 219 7.23 -11.73 -8.65
CA ARG A 219 8.62 -11.27 -8.59
C ARG A 219 9.02 -10.54 -9.87
N TYR A 220 9.89 -9.56 -9.73
CA TYR A 220 10.53 -8.89 -10.86
C TYR A 220 11.18 -9.88 -11.84
N SER A 221 11.80 -10.94 -11.31
CA SER A 221 12.41 -12.01 -12.13
C SER A 221 11.39 -12.74 -13.01
N ASP A 222 10.16 -12.94 -12.52
CA ASP A 222 9.10 -13.61 -13.28
C ASP A 222 8.66 -12.73 -14.45
N ILE A 223 8.46 -11.43 -14.18
CA ILE A 223 8.14 -10.43 -15.21
C ILE A 223 9.25 -10.37 -16.26
N MET A 224 10.51 -10.25 -15.84
CA MET A 224 11.67 -10.12 -16.72
C MET A 224 11.98 -11.40 -17.54
N SER A 225 11.46 -12.54 -17.12
CA SER A 225 11.55 -13.77 -17.90
C SER A 225 10.67 -13.74 -19.14
N GLY A 226 9.68 -12.86 -19.17
CA GLY A 226 8.63 -12.82 -20.19
C GLY A 226 7.55 -13.89 -19.94
N GLY A 227 6.49 -13.85 -20.72
CA GLY A 227 5.38 -14.80 -20.60
C GLY A 227 4.04 -14.10 -20.39
N SER A 228 3.11 -14.74 -19.67
CA SER A 228 1.76 -14.22 -19.50
C SER A 228 1.23 -14.42 -18.09
N LEU A 229 0.54 -13.39 -17.59
CA LEU A 229 -0.23 -13.37 -16.35
C LEU A 229 -1.70 -13.18 -16.70
N THR A 230 -2.56 -14.11 -16.27
CA THR A 230 -4.02 -13.94 -16.41
C THR A 230 -4.63 -13.81 -15.02
N ILE A 231 -5.32 -12.71 -14.78
CA ILE A 231 -6.02 -12.40 -13.54
C ILE A 231 -7.52 -12.57 -13.78
N TYR A 232 -8.19 -13.35 -12.95
CA TYR A 232 -9.65 -13.56 -13.01
C TYR A 232 -10.31 -12.80 -11.87
N MET A 233 -11.13 -11.80 -12.21
CA MET A 233 -11.79 -10.92 -11.25
C MET A 233 -13.16 -11.45 -10.85
N THR A 234 -13.58 -11.15 -9.60
CA THR A 234 -14.86 -11.52 -9.02
C THR A 234 -15.52 -10.33 -8.33
N ASP A 235 -16.84 -10.44 -8.09
CA ASP A 235 -17.65 -9.43 -7.40
C ASP A 235 -17.67 -9.60 -5.87
N LYS A 236 -17.04 -10.65 -5.36
CA LYS A 236 -16.99 -10.96 -3.92
C LYS A 236 -15.58 -11.40 -3.52
N PRO A 237 -15.16 -11.07 -2.29
CA PRO A 237 -13.93 -11.59 -1.72
C PRO A 237 -13.91 -13.13 -1.73
N GLY A 238 -12.76 -13.70 -2.07
CA GLY A 238 -12.47 -15.15 -2.00
C GLY A 238 -11.29 -15.44 -1.09
N ASN A 239 -10.71 -16.62 -1.26
CA ASN A 239 -9.56 -17.07 -0.46
C ASN A 239 -8.22 -16.89 -1.17
N PHE A 240 -8.18 -16.18 -2.32
CA PHE A 240 -6.93 -15.93 -3.03
C PHE A 240 -5.95 -15.16 -2.14
N GLY A 241 -4.69 -15.61 -2.05
CA GLY A 241 -3.63 -14.94 -1.31
C GLY A 241 -3.78 -14.89 0.22
N THR A 242 -4.75 -15.59 0.82
CA THR A 242 -5.02 -15.52 2.27
C THR A 242 -4.10 -16.40 3.10
N LEU A 243 -3.62 -17.52 2.54
CA LEU A 243 -2.77 -18.46 3.26
C LEU A 243 -1.39 -17.85 3.54
N PRO A 244 -0.77 -18.11 4.69
CA PRO A 244 0.55 -17.56 5.01
C PRO A 244 1.60 -17.78 3.92
N ALA A 245 1.62 -18.94 3.28
CA ALA A 245 2.58 -19.26 2.20
C ALA A 245 2.34 -18.47 0.91
N ASP A 246 1.16 -17.89 0.72
CA ASP A 246 0.78 -17.16 -0.49
C ASP A 246 0.90 -15.64 -0.33
N ARG A 247 1.20 -15.15 0.88
CA ARG A 247 1.35 -13.73 1.18
C ARG A 247 2.70 -13.17 0.72
N PRO A 248 2.81 -11.86 0.46
CA PRO A 248 4.11 -11.22 0.34
C PRO A 248 4.92 -11.37 1.64
N HIS A 249 6.25 -11.41 1.52
CA HIS A 249 7.16 -11.53 2.66
C HIS A 249 8.18 -10.40 2.69
N SER A 250 8.57 -10.01 3.90
CA SER A 250 9.72 -9.14 4.12
C SER A 250 11.02 -9.89 3.86
N VAL A 251 12.03 -9.20 3.34
CA VAL A 251 13.34 -9.81 3.00
C VAL A 251 14.35 -9.40 4.06
N PHE A 252 14.33 -10.07 5.22
CA PHE A 252 15.37 -9.94 6.26
C PHE A 252 15.56 -11.25 7.03
#